data_3227495408747086db2c0fa28abb8063
#
_entry.id   3227495408747086db2c0fa28abb8063
#
_cell.length_a   1.000
_cell.length_b   1.000
_cell.length_c   1.000
_cell.angle_alpha   90.00
_cell.angle_beta   90.00
_cell.angle_gamma   90.00
#
_symmetry.space_group_name_H-M   'P 1'
#
loop_
_entity.id
_entity.type
_entity.pdbx_description
1 polymer ?
#
loop_
_entity_poly.entity_id
_entity_poly.type
_entity_poly.pdbx_seq_one_letter_code
_entity_poly.pdbx_strand_id
1 'polypeptide(L)'
;HKVDNMNISLSVLPDDFAAQMDYLKRNDYHTITTNELYASLAGEADLPENPVLITFDDGYKDNYQNAYPILKKYGFKATIFVVTSFMGTQQNYLTWEQAREMDANGIDIESHTVTHKSMTELSDDELRAELVNSKKAIEDHLGKQVDYIAYPTGTYNLHIAQLVKDAGYKAAFTIKYGNVDKASNLYALERVPIFHTEDTFKSFLERIRYVPIFERFGWIK
;
A
#
# COMPACT_ATOMS: atom_id res chain seq x y z
N HIS A 1 -11.15 -4.72 9.27
CA HIS A 1 -10.86 -5.04 10.67
C HIS A 1 -12.16 -5.30 11.39
N LYS A 2 -12.28 -6.45 12.08
CA LYS A 2 -13.11 -6.49 13.27
C LYS A 2 -12.39 -5.62 14.28
N VAL A 3 -12.83 -4.42 14.38
CA VAL A 3 -12.15 -3.33 15.06
C VAL A 3 -12.30 -3.54 16.55
N ASP A 4 -11.21 -3.74 17.23
CA ASP A 4 -11.12 -3.29 18.62
C ASP A 4 -11.35 -1.78 18.60
N ASN A 5 -12.18 -1.26 19.48
CA ASN A 5 -12.75 0.11 19.48
C ASN A 5 -11.75 1.28 19.30
N MET A 6 -10.44 1.03 19.23
CA MET A 6 -9.39 2.06 19.10
C MET A 6 -8.99 2.41 17.65
N ASN A 7 -9.31 1.59 16.66
CA ASN A 7 -8.87 1.80 15.25
C ASN A 7 -10.01 1.86 14.23
N ILE A 8 -11.26 2.11 14.67
CA ILE A 8 -12.42 2.21 13.74
C ILE A 8 -12.17 3.22 12.63
N SER A 9 -11.60 4.37 12.95
CA SER A 9 -11.36 5.44 11.98
C SER A 9 -10.35 5.08 10.88
N LEU A 10 -9.44 4.14 11.13
CA LEU A 10 -8.43 3.69 10.15
C LEU A 10 -8.89 2.49 9.31
N SER A 11 -10.08 1.95 9.60
CA SER A 11 -10.61 0.76 8.94
C SER A 11 -11.69 1.11 7.93
N VAL A 12 -11.86 0.31 6.89
CA VAL A 12 -13.00 0.35 5.98
C VAL A 12 -13.80 -0.92 6.19
N LEU A 13 -15.12 -0.81 6.36
CA LEU A 13 -15.96 -1.99 6.53
C LEU A 13 -16.00 -2.82 5.22
N PRO A 14 -16.14 -4.15 5.30
CA PRO A 14 -16.16 -5.00 4.10
C PRO A 14 -17.22 -4.60 3.07
N ASP A 15 -18.41 -4.19 3.51
CA ASP A 15 -19.49 -3.77 2.62
C ASP A 15 -19.15 -2.44 1.91
N ASP A 16 -18.56 -1.48 2.63
CA ASP A 16 -18.07 -0.23 2.04
C ASP A 16 -16.97 -0.51 1.02
N PHE A 17 -16.02 -1.38 1.37
CA PHE A 17 -14.95 -1.78 0.45
C PHE A 17 -15.52 -2.46 -0.80
N ALA A 18 -16.50 -3.34 -0.66
CA ALA A 18 -17.16 -3.98 -1.79
C ALA A 18 -17.87 -2.95 -2.69
N ALA A 19 -18.54 -1.95 -2.11
CA ALA A 19 -19.17 -0.86 -2.85
C ALA A 19 -18.14 0.01 -3.59
N GLN A 20 -17.00 0.28 -2.98
CA GLN A 20 -15.88 0.99 -3.61
C GLN A 20 -15.32 0.22 -4.81
N MET A 21 -15.10 -1.09 -4.68
CA MET A 21 -14.62 -1.93 -5.78
C MET A 21 -15.64 -2.04 -6.91
N ASP A 22 -16.94 -2.16 -6.59
CA ASP A 22 -18.01 -2.13 -7.60
C ASP A 22 -18.02 -0.81 -8.37
N TYR A 23 -17.85 0.30 -7.68
CA TYR A 23 -17.74 1.62 -8.30
C TYR A 23 -16.53 1.71 -9.25
N LEU A 24 -15.34 1.30 -8.81
CA LEU A 24 -14.14 1.29 -9.66
C LEU A 24 -14.39 0.46 -10.93
N LYS A 25 -14.99 -0.72 -10.79
CA LYS A 25 -15.28 -1.60 -11.93
C LYS A 25 -16.26 -0.98 -12.92
N ARG A 26 -17.34 -0.38 -12.44
CA ARG A 26 -18.38 0.24 -13.29
C ARG A 26 -17.94 1.53 -13.98
N ASN A 27 -16.88 2.16 -13.49
CA ASN A 27 -16.36 3.40 -14.04
C ASN A 27 -15.01 3.19 -14.76
N ASP A 28 -14.74 1.97 -15.23
CA ASP A 28 -13.60 1.58 -16.05
C ASP A 28 -12.24 1.96 -15.42
N TYR A 29 -12.12 1.85 -14.08
CA TYR A 29 -10.83 1.91 -13.44
C TYR A 29 -10.08 0.59 -13.61
N HIS A 30 -8.80 0.70 -13.91
CA HIS A 30 -7.90 -0.43 -14.11
C HIS A 30 -6.90 -0.51 -12.96
N THR A 31 -6.97 -1.59 -12.19
CA THR A 31 -5.98 -1.79 -11.11
C THR A 31 -4.63 -2.15 -11.69
N ILE A 32 -3.59 -1.47 -11.20
CA ILE A 32 -2.20 -1.67 -11.57
C ILE A 32 -1.40 -2.23 -10.41
N THR A 33 -0.25 -2.82 -10.72
CA THR A 33 0.75 -3.25 -9.73
C THR A 33 1.74 -2.12 -9.42
N THR A 34 2.50 -2.27 -8.33
CA THR A 34 3.63 -1.40 -8.00
C THR A 34 4.70 -1.40 -9.10
N ASN A 35 4.94 -2.54 -9.75
CA ASN A 35 5.85 -2.64 -10.88
C ASN A 35 5.36 -1.86 -12.11
N GLU A 36 4.06 -1.95 -12.45
CA GLU A 36 3.46 -1.17 -13.55
C GLU A 36 3.55 0.34 -13.27
N LEU A 37 3.27 0.76 -12.03
CA LEU A 37 3.47 2.14 -11.63
C LEU A 37 4.92 2.59 -11.79
N TYR A 38 5.88 1.81 -11.25
CA TYR A 38 7.30 2.13 -11.34
C TYR A 38 7.78 2.25 -12.78
N ALA A 39 7.43 1.29 -13.64
CA ALA A 39 7.80 1.31 -15.06
C ALA A 39 7.26 2.57 -15.76
N SER A 40 6.05 3.01 -15.42
CA SER A 40 5.51 4.25 -15.95
C SER A 40 6.24 5.49 -15.47
N LEU A 41 6.57 5.56 -14.18
CA LEU A 41 7.34 6.67 -13.61
C LEU A 41 8.77 6.74 -14.18
N ALA A 42 9.36 5.59 -14.47
CA ALA A 42 10.65 5.47 -15.14
C ALA A 42 10.60 5.80 -16.66
N GLY A 43 9.40 5.96 -17.23
CA GLY A 43 9.21 6.20 -18.66
C GLY A 43 9.38 4.97 -19.55
N GLU A 44 9.32 3.77 -18.97
CA GLU A 44 9.52 2.48 -19.64
C GLU A 44 8.22 1.91 -20.23
N ALA A 45 7.05 2.29 -19.65
CA ALA A 45 5.74 1.82 -20.10
C ALA A 45 4.66 2.88 -19.85
N ASP A 46 3.57 2.80 -20.60
CA ASP A 46 2.37 3.58 -20.35
C ASP A 46 1.39 2.81 -19.47
N LEU A 47 0.66 3.53 -18.63
CA LEU A 47 -0.43 2.98 -17.83
C LEU A 47 -1.71 2.87 -18.67
N PRO A 48 -2.64 1.94 -18.30
CA PRO A 48 -3.98 1.93 -18.88
C PRO A 48 -4.74 3.22 -18.58
N GLU A 49 -5.87 3.43 -19.23
CA GLU A 49 -6.78 4.52 -18.87
C GLU A 49 -7.32 4.32 -17.44
N ASN A 50 -7.54 5.41 -16.73
CA ASN A 50 -8.03 5.40 -15.35
C ASN A 50 -7.28 4.42 -14.42
N PRO A 51 -5.93 4.51 -14.30
CA PRO A 51 -5.17 3.58 -13.50
C PRO A 51 -5.40 3.83 -12.01
N VAL A 52 -5.47 2.77 -11.21
CA VAL A 52 -5.53 2.85 -9.75
C VAL A 52 -4.66 1.78 -9.11
N LEU A 53 -3.76 2.19 -8.21
CA LEU A 53 -3.02 1.27 -7.35
C LEU A 53 -3.73 1.16 -6.00
N ILE A 54 -4.19 -0.04 -5.67
CA ILE A 54 -4.82 -0.33 -4.38
C ILE A 54 -3.75 -0.85 -3.43
N THR A 55 -3.61 -0.22 -2.25
CA THR A 55 -2.62 -0.63 -1.27
C THR A 55 -3.24 -0.84 0.12
N PHE A 56 -2.67 -1.78 0.86
CA PHE A 56 -2.97 -2.02 2.27
C PHE A 56 -1.66 -2.03 3.05
N ASP A 57 -1.69 -1.52 4.26
CA ASP A 57 -0.54 -1.54 5.16
C ASP A 57 -0.72 -2.60 6.26
N ASP A 58 0.37 -2.88 6.99
CA ASP A 58 0.49 -3.74 8.17
C ASP A 58 0.37 -5.26 7.92
N GLY A 59 -0.39 -5.71 6.93
CA GLY A 59 -0.59 -7.13 6.67
C GLY A 59 -1.57 -7.79 7.64
N TYR A 60 -2.65 -7.11 7.99
CA TYR A 60 -3.69 -7.67 8.84
C TYR A 60 -4.40 -8.88 8.19
N LYS A 61 -4.82 -9.82 9.02
CA LYS A 61 -5.49 -11.06 8.58
C LYS A 61 -6.80 -10.84 7.83
N ASP A 62 -7.49 -9.75 8.11
CA ASP A 62 -8.73 -9.38 7.42
C ASP A 62 -8.50 -9.00 5.95
N ASN A 63 -7.27 -8.63 5.56
CA ASN A 63 -6.92 -8.47 4.16
C ASN A 63 -7.13 -9.78 3.38
N TYR A 64 -6.82 -10.93 4.01
CA TYR A 64 -7.11 -12.26 3.43
C TYR A 64 -8.58 -12.64 3.55
N GLN A 65 -9.19 -12.39 4.72
CA GLN A 65 -10.54 -12.87 5.02
C GLN A 65 -11.64 -12.07 4.34
N ASN A 66 -11.44 -10.76 4.15
CA ASN A 66 -12.45 -9.83 3.67
C ASN A 66 -12.06 -9.15 2.35
N ALA A 67 -10.87 -8.53 2.28
CA ALA A 67 -10.49 -7.76 1.09
C ALA A 67 -10.16 -8.66 -0.11
N TYR A 68 -9.39 -9.72 0.08
CA TYR A 68 -8.96 -10.62 -1.00
C TYR A 68 -10.11 -11.28 -1.76
N PRO A 69 -11.15 -11.85 -1.11
CA PRO A 69 -12.30 -12.38 -1.85
C PRO A 69 -13.04 -11.33 -2.68
N ILE A 70 -13.12 -10.09 -2.19
CA ILE A 70 -13.74 -8.98 -2.92
C ILE A 70 -12.88 -8.60 -4.12
N LEU A 71 -11.56 -8.40 -3.95
CA LEU A 71 -10.64 -8.11 -5.05
C LEU A 71 -10.69 -9.20 -6.12
N LYS A 72 -10.65 -10.46 -5.72
CA LYS A 72 -10.75 -11.62 -6.63
C LYS A 72 -12.05 -11.64 -7.43
N LYS A 73 -13.19 -11.30 -6.81
CA LYS A 73 -14.49 -11.20 -7.48
C LYS A 73 -14.48 -10.23 -8.65
N TYR A 74 -13.74 -9.11 -8.53
CA TYR A 74 -13.65 -8.09 -9.58
C TYR A 74 -12.45 -8.27 -10.51
N GLY A 75 -11.57 -9.23 -10.23
CA GLY A 75 -10.31 -9.43 -10.96
C GLY A 75 -9.33 -8.30 -10.74
N PHE A 76 -9.34 -7.70 -9.55
CA PHE A 76 -8.50 -6.57 -9.18
C PHE A 76 -7.18 -6.99 -8.55
N LYS A 77 -6.11 -6.28 -8.91
CA LYS A 77 -4.78 -6.37 -8.30
C LYS A 77 -4.71 -5.43 -7.10
N ALA A 78 -3.84 -5.73 -6.15
CA ALA A 78 -3.51 -4.84 -5.03
C ALA A 78 -2.11 -5.15 -4.50
N THR A 79 -1.57 -4.29 -3.66
CA THR A 79 -0.31 -4.50 -2.94
C THR A 79 -0.55 -4.43 -1.44
N ILE A 80 0.01 -5.36 -0.68
CA ILE A 80 -0.01 -5.35 0.78
C ILE A 80 1.42 -5.17 1.29
N PHE A 81 1.65 -4.09 2.02
CA PHE A 81 2.91 -3.84 2.72
C PHE A 81 2.86 -4.51 4.10
N VAL A 82 3.65 -5.55 4.32
CA VAL A 82 3.56 -6.39 5.51
C VAL A 82 4.65 -6.09 6.53
N VAL A 83 4.29 -6.11 7.82
CA VAL A 83 5.24 -6.07 8.94
C VAL A 83 5.72 -7.48 9.21
N THR A 84 6.96 -7.79 8.83
CA THR A 84 7.43 -9.18 8.71
C THR A 84 7.50 -9.92 10.05
N SER A 85 7.77 -9.25 11.17
CA SER A 85 7.78 -9.91 12.49
C SER A 85 6.37 -10.28 13.00
N PHE A 86 5.30 -9.73 12.41
CA PHE A 86 3.93 -10.06 12.80
C PHE A 86 3.39 -11.25 12.01
N MET A 87 3.96 -11.50 10.82
CA MET A 87 3.53 -12.55 9.90
C MET A 87 3.65 -13.94 10.52
N GLY A 88 2.51 -14.64 10.64
CA GLY A 88 2.46 -15.99 11.22
C GLY A 88 2.72 -16.08 12.73
N THR A 89 3.06 -14.99 13.39
CA THR A 89 3.37 -14.93 14.82
C THR A 89 2.25 -14.29 15.66
N GLN A 90 1.54 -13.35 15.08
CA GLN A 90 0.43 -12.66 15.74
C GLN A 90 -0.91 -13.06 15.14
N GLN A 91 -1.90 -13.31 16.00
CA GLN A 91 -3.20 -13.89 15.60
C GLN A 91 -3.98 -13.03 14.59
N ASN A 92 -3.84 -11.72 14.64
CA ASN A 92 -4.58 -10.77 13.81
C ASN A 92 -3.85 -10.40 12.50
N TYR A 93 -2.73 -11.02 12.20
CA TYR A 93 -1.93 -10.78 11.01
C TYR A 93 -1.95 -11.98 10.06
N LEU A 94 -1.56 -11.76 8.83
CA LEU A 94 -1.44 -12.79 7.80
C LEU A 94 -0.45 -13.86 8.22
N THR A 95 -0.68 -15.10 7.77
CA THR A 95 0.36 -16.12 7.76
C THR A 95 1.13 -16.06 6.44
N TRP A 96 2.32 -16.66 6.40
CA TRP A 96 3.12 -16.75 5.18
C TRP A 96 2.44 -17.59 4.09
N GLU A 97 1.63 -18.60 4.47
CA GLU A 97 0.84 -19.40 3.54
C GLU A 97 -0.26 -18.56 2.88
N GLN A 98 -0.96 -17.73 3.67
CA GLN A 98 -1.97 -16.81 3.16
C GLN A 98 -1.34 -15.77 2.22
N ALA A 99 -0.20 -15.19 2.60
CA ALA A 99 0.55 -14.26 1.77
C ALA A 99 0.96 -14.90 0.44
N ARG A 100 1.47 -16.14 0.46
CA ARG A 100 1.86 -16.88 -0.75
C ARG A 100 0.66 -17.16 -1.66
N GLU A 101 -0.49 -17.52 -1.10
CA GLU A 101 -1.71 -17.73 -1.89
C GLU A 101 -2.15 -16.41 -2.56
N MET A 102 -2.13 -15.30 -1.82
CA MET A 102 -2.51 -13.99 -2.33
C MET A 102 -1.57 -13.53 -3.44
N ASP A 103 -0.27 -13.66 -3.24
CA ASP A 103 0.78 -13.29 -4.22
C ASP A 103 0.62 -14.07 -5.53
N ALA A 104 0.39 -15.37 -5.45
CA ALA A 104 0.11 -16.22 -6.61
C ALA A 104 -1.18 -15.86 -7.37
N ASN A 105 -2.05 -15.05 -6.77
CA ASN A 105 -3.34 -14.63 -7.34
C ASN A 105 -3.43 -13.10 -7.59
N GLY A 106 -2.30 -12.42 -7.74
CA GLY A 106 -2.26 -11.01 -8.18
C GLY A 106 -2.35 -9.98 -7.05
N ILE A 107 -2.16 -10.41 -5.80
CA ILE A 107 -2.02 -9.50 -4.66
C ILE A 107 -0.55 -9.46 -4.25
N ASP A 108 0.14 -8.43 -4.65
CA ASP A 108 1.57 -8.27 -4.40
C ASP A 108 1.86 -8.06 -2.91
N ILE A 109 2.93 -8.71 -2.42
CA ILE A 109 3.34 -8.63 -1.00
C ILE A 109 4.68 -7.92 -0.92
N GLU A 110 4.69 -6.75 -0.30
CA GLU A 110 5.84 -5.86 -0.22
C GLU A 110 6.15 -5.45 1.23
N SER A 111 7.22 -4.71 1.45
CA SER A 111 7.74 -4.46 2.80
C SER A 111 7.04 -3.31 3.54
N HIS A 112 6.75 -3.53 4.83
CA HIS A 112 6.41 -2.49 5.81
C HIS A 112 7.35 -2.55 7.02
N THR A 113 8.64 -2.85 6.77
CA THR A 113 9.70 -3.09 7.74
C THR A 113 9.55 -4.38 8.57
N VAL A 114 10.42 -4.59 9.54
CA VAL A 114 10.37 -5.78 10.43
C VAL A 114 9.42 -5.53 11.59
N THR A 115 9.54 -4.40 12.29
CA THR A 115 8.90 -4.17 13.59
C THR A 115 7.85 -3.07 13.62
N HIS A 116 7.64 -2.36 12.50
CA HIS A 116 6.74 -1.21 12.38
C HIS A 116 7.12 -0.02 13.29
N LYS A 117 8.37 0.09 13.73
CA LYS A 117 8.82 1.28 14.44
C LYS A 117 8.92 2.48 13.50
N SER A 118 8.63 3.69 14.01
CA SER A 118 8.90 4.92 13.25
C SER A 118 10.37 5.00 12.87
N MET A 119 10.65 5.07 11.57
CA MET A 119 12.02 5.05 11.07
C MET A 119 12.83 6.28 11.51
N THR A 120 12.16 7.39 11.83
CA THR A 120 12.82 8.61 12.33
C THR A 120 13.34 8.51 13.77
N GLU A 121 12.98 7.44 14.48
CA GLU A 121 13.39 7.19 15.87
C GLU A 121 14.51 6.15 15.99
N LEU A 122 14.97 5.60 14.86
CA LEU A 122 15.96 4.53 14.80
C LEU A 122 17.34 5.07 14.45
N SER A 123 18.37 4.39 14.95
CA SER A 123 19.76 4.58 14.50
C SER A 123 19.97 4.01 13.10
N ASP A 124 21.04 4.39 12.41
CA ASP A 124 21.37 3.91 11.07
C ASP A 124 21.50 2.38 10.99
N ASP A 125 22.09 1.76 12.02
CA ASP A 125 22.24 0.31 12.07
C ASP A 125 20.88 -0.39 12.22
N GLU A 126 19.98 0.16 13.06
CA GLU A 126 18.61 -0.33 13.19
C GLU A 126 17.81 -0.12 11.89
N LEU A 127 17.95 1.05 11.24
CA LEU A 127 17.33 1.33 9.95
C LEU A 127 17.74 0.31 8.89
N ARG A 128 19.03 0.05 8.75
CA ARG A 128 19.55 -0.96 7.82
C ARG A 128 19.02 -2.35 8.14
N ALA A 129 18.96 -2.71 9.42
CA ALA A 129 18.41 -3.99 9.85
C ALA A 129 16.90 -4.12 9.51
N GLU A 130 16.09 -3.09 9.77
CA GLU A 130 14.67 -3.05 9.42
C GLU A 130 14.46 -3.22 7.89
N LEU A 131 15.25 -2.52 7.09
CA LEU A 131 15.14 -2.54 5.63
C LEU A 131 15.59 -3.87 5.03
N VAL A 132 16.79 -4.33 5.38
CA VAL A 132 17.38 -5.52 4.77
C VAL A 132 16.68 -6.80 5.24
N ASN A 133 16.38 -6.90 6.55
CA ASN A 133 15.77 -8.11 7.09
C ASN A 133 14.31 -8.27 6.67
N SER A 134 13.54 -7.18 6.53
CA SER A 134 12.17 -7.27 6.03
C SER A 134 12.12 -7.73 4.57
N LYS A 135 12.97 -7.13 3.71
CA LYS A 135 13.13 -7.54 2.33
C LYS A 135 13.47 -9.03 2.21
N LYS A 136 14.53 -9.43 2.90
CA LYS A 136 14.98 -10.83 2.90
C LYS A 136 13.92 -11.81 3.42
N ALA A 137 13.20 -11.46 4.48
CA ALA A 137 12.16 -12.33 5.03
C ALA A 137 11.05 -12.61 4.03
N ILE A 138 10.58 -11.59 3.30
CA ILE A 138 9.55 -11.77 2.27
C ILE A 138 10.10 -12.58 1.09
N GLU A 139 11.31 -12.25 0.62
CA GLU A 139 11.97 -12.96 -0.48
C GLU A 139 12.17 -14.44 -0.16
N ASP A 140 12.64 -14.78 1.04
CA ASP A 140 12.85 -16.17 1.49
C ASP A 140 11.52 -16.97 1.56
N HIS A 141 10.42 -16.33 1.97
CA HIS A 141 9.14 -17.02 2.12
C HIS A 141 8.34 -17.15 0.82
N LEU A 142 8.45 -16.16 -0.06
CA LEU A 142 7.63 -16.09 -1.28
C LEU A 142 8.39 -16.45 -2.56
N GLY A 143 9.75 -16.45 -2.53
CA GLY A 143 10.57 -16.78 -3.70
C GLY A 143 10.52 -15.73 -4.80
N LYS A 144 10.27 -14.47 -4.46
CA LYS A 144 10.21 -13.33 -5.38
C LYS A 144 11.16 -12.21 -4.96
N GLN A 145 11.37 -11.21 -5.80
CA GLN A 145 12.03 -9.96 -5.41
C GLN A 145 11.04 -9.03 -4.68
N VAL A 146 11.54 -8.30 -3.69
CA VAL A 146 10.82 -7.24 -2.97
C VAL A 146 11.44 -5.91 -3.33
N ASP A 147 10.71 -5.10 -4.05
CA ASP A 147 11.23 -3.87 -4.65
C ASP A 147 10.64 -2.59 -4.03
N TYR A 148 9.59 -2.72 -3.22
CA TYR A 148 8.83 -1.59 -2.71
C TYR A 148 8.67 -1.65 -1.20
N ILE A 149 8.54 -0.46 -0.59
CA ILE A 149 8.33 -0.32 0.85
C ILE A 149 7.33 0.80 1.14
N ALA A 150 6.47 0.62 2.14
CA ALA A 150 5.76 1.73 2.76
C ALA A 150 6.44 2.09 4.09
N TYR A 151 6.63 3.38 4.35
CA TYR A 151 7.20 3.85 5.61
C TYR A 151 6.21 3.65 6.75
N PRO A 152 6.59 2.97 7.86
CA PRO A 152 5.77 2.94 9.06
C PRO A 152 5.36 4.35 9.50
N THR A 153 4.08 4.55 9.82
CA THR A 153 3.51 5.86 10.13
C THR A 153 3.65 6.94 9.05
N GLY A 154 4.18 6.56 7.88
CA GLY A 154 4.44 7.46 6.75
C GLY A 154 5.58 8.46 6.96
N THR A 155 6.29 8.39 8.10
CA THR A 155 7.35 9.34 8.44
C THR A 155 8.71 8.93 7.85
N TYR A 156 9.37 9.89 7.20
CA TYR A 156 10.70 9.72 6.63
C TYR A 156 11.44 11.07 6.57
N ASN A 157 12.71 11.03 6.24
CA ASN A 157 13.54 12.18 5.85
C ASN A 157 14.45 11.78 4.68
N LEU A 158 15.20 12.74 4.14
CA LEU A 158 16.08 12.48 2.98
C LEU A 158 17.16 11.45 3.25
N HIS A 159 17.67 11.39 4.48
CA HIS A 159 18.65 10.38 4.89
C HIS A 159 18.03 8.97 4.88
N ILE A 160 16.84 8.80 5.47
CA ILE A 160 16.11 7.54 5.45
C ILE A 160 15.78 7.12 4.01
N ALA A 161 15.33 8.05 3.17
CA ALA A 161 15.06 7.77 1.76
C ALA A 161 16.32 7.28 1.02
N GLN A 162 17.50 7.82 1.35
CA GLN A 162 18.76 7.32 0.79
C GLN A 162 19.08 5.90 1.30
N LEU A 163 18.87 5.60 2.58
CA LEU A 163 19.08 4.25 3.11
C LEU A 163 18.13 3.22 2.49
N VAL A 164 16.88 3.59 2.21
CA VAL A 164 15.90 2.75 1.48
C VAL A 164 16.41 2.43 0.08
N LYS A 165 16.92 3.43 -0.64
CA LYS A 165 17.57 3.26 -1.95
C LYS A 165 18.77 2.34 -1.87
N ASP A 166 19.66 2.56 -0.90
CA ASP A 166 20.88 1.77 -0.71
C ASP A 166 20.58 0.31 -0.33
N ALA A 167 19.44 0.06 0.33
CA ALA A 167 18.94 -1.29 0.62
C ALA A 167 18.33 -1.99 -0.62
N GLY A 168 18.30 -1.32 -1.79
CA GLY A 168 17.87 -1.88 -3.05
C GLY A 168 16.36 -1.88 -3.27
N TYR A 169 15.62 -1.03 -2.59
CA TYR A 169 14.22 -0.75 -2.94
C TYR A 169 14.16 0.22 -4.13
N LYS A 170 13.21 0.02 -5.03
CA LYS A 170 13.00 0.85 -6.21
C LYS A 170 12.16 2.10 -5.91
N ALA A 171 11.18 1.96 -5.01
CA ALA A 171 10.35 3.08 -4.58
C ALA A 171 9.82 2.90 -3.14
N ALA A 172 9.38 4.01 -2.53
CA ALA A 172 8.83 4.04 -1.19
C ALA A 172 7.57 4.91 -1.10
N PHE A 173 6.59 4.42 -0.35
CA PHE A 173 5.28 5.05 -0.17
C PHE A 173 5.15 5.70 1.20
N THR A 174 4.54 6.88 1.21
CA THR A 174 4.21 7.64 2.43
C THR A 174 2.72 7.57 2.73
N ILE A 175 2.27 8.22 3.81
CA ILE A 175 0.85 8.50 4.07
C ILE A 175 0.46 9.92 3.65
N LYS A 176 1.40 10.69 3.09
CA LYS A 176 1.10 12.03 2.61
C LYS A 176 0.05 11.94 1.51
N TYR A 177 -0.96 12.78 1.66
CA TYR A 177 -2.07 12.86 0.74
C TYR A 177 -1.64 13.47 -0.59
N GLY A 178 -1.93 12.78 -1.70
CA GLY A 178 -1.67 13.28 -3.05
C GLY A 178 -1.75 12.19 -4.10
N ASN A 179 -1.67 12.62 -5.35
CA ASN A 179 -1.61 11.76 -6.51
C ASN A 179 -0.16 11.62 -6.99
N VAL A 180 0.12 10.50 -7.63
CA VAL A 180 1.44 10.20 -8.20
C VAL A 180 1.45 10.58 -9.68
N ASP A 181 2.48 11.30 -10.12
CA ASP A 181 2.75 11.67 -11.50
C ASP A 181 4.25 11.49 -11.86
N LYS A 182 4.61 11.80 -13.10
CA LYS A 182 5.99 11.66 -13.59
C LYS A 182 7.03 12.56 -12.88
N ALA A 183 6.59 13.57 -12.13
CA ALA A 183 7.47 14.44 -11.34
C ALA A 183 7.60 13.97 -9.89
N SER A 184 6.86 12.96 -9.47
CA SER A 184 6.85 12.45 -8.10
C SER A 184 8.21 11.85 -7.72
N ASN A 185 8.62 12.07 -6.48
CA ASN A 185 9.82 11.46 -5.93
C ASN A 185 9.57 9.96 -5.66
N LEU A 186 10.31 9.08 -6.30
CA LEU A 186 10.17 7.63 -6.15
C LEU A 186 10.28 7.15 -4.70
N TYR A 187 11.03 7.84 -3.87
CA TYR A 187 11.21 7.49 -2.45
C TYR A 187 10.27 8.28 -1.51
N ALA A 188 9.23 8.87 -2.05
CA ALA A 188 8.22 9.63 -1.31
C ALA A 188 6.86 9.65 -2.04
N LEU A 189 6.44 8.51 -2.59
CA LEU A 189 5.19 8.40 -3.33
C LEU A 189 4.01 8.67 -2.40
N GLU A 190 3.18 9.61 -2.81
CA GLU A 190 1.99 10.01 -2.08
C GLU A 190 0.86 9.02 -2.31
N ARG A 191 -0.11 8.98 -1.41
CA ARG A 191 -1.28 8.11 -1.50
C ARG A 191 -2.55 8.85 -1.10
N VAL A 192 -3.68 8.37 -1.56
CA VAL A 192 -5.01 8.84 -1.13
C VAL A 192 -5.53 7.90 -0.05
N PRO A 193 -5.42 8.24 1.24
CA PRO A 193 -5.88 7.36 2.32
C PRO A 193 -7.41 7.30 2.33
N ILE A 194 -7.96 6.10 2.48
CA ILE A 194 -9.39 5.86 2.62
C ILE A 194 -9.66 5.40 4.06
N PHE A 195 -10.43 6.20 4.78
CA PHE A 195 -10.76 5.98 6.18
C PHE A 195 -12.25 5.72 6.37
N HIS A 196 -12.60 5.11 7.50
CA HIS A 196 -14.00 5.04 7.94
C HIS A 196 -14.48 6.43 8.37
N THR A 197 -15.64 6.83 7.84
CA THR A 197 -16.33 8.08 8.18
C THR A 197 -17.82 7.79 8.35
N GLU A 198 -18.63 8.78 8.72
CA GLU A 198 -20.10 8.64 8.77
C GLU A 198 -20.69 8.21 7.44
N ASP A 199 -20.08 8.64 6.32
CA ASP A 199 -20.39 8.16 4.97
C ASP A 199 -19.07 7.84 4.24
N THR A 200 -18.58 6.64 4.46
CA THR A 200 -17.30 6.15 3.91
C THR A 200 -17.31 6.12 2.38
N PHE A 201 -18.43 5.74 1.77
CA PHE A 201 -18.54 5.69 0.32
C PHE A 201 -18.53 7.07 -0.33
N LYS A 202 -19.26 8.04 0.24
CA LYS A 202 -19.23 9.42 -0.22
C LYS A 202 -17.83 10.02 -0.11
N SER A 203 -17.16 9.84 1.04
CA SER A 203 -15.80 10.30 1.25
C SER A 203 -14.82 9.69 0.24
N PHE A 204 -14.97 8.41 -0.10
CA PHE A 204 -14.20 7.76 -1.15
C PHE A 204 -14.43 8.42 -2.53
N LEU A 205 -15.69 8.69 -2.92
CA LEU A 205 -16.01 9.35 -4.18
C LEU A 205 -15.41 10.76 -4.25
N GLU A 206 -15.51 11.51 -3.18
CA GLU A 206 -14.92 12.85 -3.09
C GLU A 206 -13.41 12.81 -3.33
N ARG A 207 -12.71 11.88 -2.73
CA ARG A 207 -11.26 11.72 -2.86
C ARG A 207 -10.84 11.29 -4.27
N ILE A 208 -11.58 10.39 -4.91
CA ILE A 208 -11.23 9.91 -6.25
C ILE A 208 -11.64 10.89 -7.36
N ARG A 209 -12.80 11.55 -7.25
CA ARG A 209 -13.34 12.38 -8.33
C ARG A 209 -12.99 13.84 -8.22
N TYR A 210 -13.09 14.41 -7.03
CA TYR A 210 -13.06 15.87 -6.89
C TYR A 210 -11.69 16.40 -6.49
N VAL A 211 -10.97 15.68 -5.67
CA VAL A 211 -9.64 16.14 -5.24
C VAL A 211 -8.68 16.31 -6.41
N PRO A 212 -8.56 15.39 -7.36
CA PRO A 212 -7.70 15.60 -8.54
C PRO A 212 -8.11 16.83 -9.35
N ILE A 213 -9.40 17.19 -9.37
CA ILE A 213 -9.90 18.39 -10.04
C ILE A 213 -9.46 19.64 -9.26
N PHE A 214 -9.63 19.65 -7.94
CA PHE A 214 -9.26 20.77 -7.11
C PHE A 214 -7.75 21.02 -7.08
N GLU A 215 -6.94 19.97 -7.06
CA GLU A 215 -5.48 20.07 -7.20
C GLU A 215 -5.07 20.67 -8.54
N ARG A 216 -5.68 20.21 -9.65
CA ARG A 216 -5.43 20.74 -10.99
C ARG A 216 -5.72 22.25 -11.12
N PHE A 217 -6.71 22.76 -10.39
CA PHE A 217 -7.05 24.18 -10.36
C PHE A 217 -6.33 24.95 -9.24
N GLY A 218 -5.50 24.29 -8.43
CA GLY A 218 -4.76 24.91 -7.34
C GLY A 218 -5.64 25.38 -6.17
N TRP A 219 -6.84 24.83 -6.03
CA TRP A 219 -7.78 25.18 -4.96
C TRP A 219 -7.46 24.49 -3.63
N ILE A 220 -6.74 23.39 -3.69
CA ILE A 220 -6.15 22.68 -2.56
C ILE A 220 -4.72 22.30 -2.89
N LYS A 221 -3.87 22.24 -1.84
CA LYS A 221 -2.48 21.81 -1.90
C LYS A 221 -2.27 20.62 -1.00
#